data_12fc9711ac460ea574634f57121ce300
#
_entry.id   12fc9711ac460ea574634f57121ce300
#
_cell.length_a   1.000
_cell.length_b   1.000
_cell.length_c   1.000
_cell.angle_alpha   90.00
_cell.angle_beta   90.00
_cell.angle_gamma   90.00
#
_symmetry.space_group_name_H-M   'P 1'
#
loop_
_entity.id
_entity.type
_entity.pdbx_description
1 polymer ?
#
loop_
_entity_poly.entity_id
_entity_poly.type
_entity_poly.pdbx_seq_one_letter_code
_entity_poly.pdbx_strand_id
1 'polypeptide(L)'
;MFMKFLKEWVFPIAIAILIVVLIRSFLFTRVKVSGPSMEPNLQDNENVFLNKVASYKRGDVIVFNAKDEDPRYQSGDDKYVKRIIAIPGDTVEYKASNLYVNGKKVNQSFISLNERTQGTEMSFGSTWSLKTLSSGTLWQKKDRNNSTVPKGKYFVMGDHRSVSNDGRYFGFVDKKHVVGKVIVPF
;
A
#
# COMPACT_ATOMS: atom_id res chain seq x y z
N MET A 1 45.87 -27.98 -16.74
CA MET A 1 45.82 -26.52 -16.60
C MET A 1 44.38 -26.02 -16.69
N PHE A 2 43.61 -26.33 -17.74
CA PHE A 2 42.21 -25.85 -17.95
C PHE A 2 41.23 -26.28 -16.85
N MET A 3 41.23 -27.57 -16.41
CA MET A 3 40.34 -28.03 -15.33
C MET A 3 40.63 -27.37 -13.96
N LYS A 4 41.88 -27.00 -13.68
CA LYS A 4 42.24 -26.28 -12.46
C LYS A 4 41.68 -24.84 -12.48
N PHE A 5 41.80 -24.15 -13.60
CA PHE A 5 41.19 -22.84 -13.82
C PHE A 5 39.67 -22.87 -13.66
N LEU A 6 38.96 -23.84 -14.22
CA LEU A 6 37.52 -24.01 -14.06
C LEU A 6 37.11 -24.19 -12.60
N LYS A 7 37.78 -25.02 -11.85
CA LYS A 7 37.47 -25.28 -10.43
C LYS A 7 37.81 -24.11 -9.51
N GLU A 8 38.92 -23.42 -9.78
CA GLU A 8 39.43 -22.39 -8.88
C GLU A 8 38.74 -21.02 -9.14
N TRP A 9 38.33 -20.75 -10.36
CA TRP A 9 37.79 -19.43 -10.71
C TRP A 9 36.33 -19.47 -11.22
N VAL A 10 36.05 -20.34 -12.18
CA VAL A 10 34.73 -20.33 -12.84
C VAL A 10 33.62 -20.82 -11.91
N PHE A 11 33.86 -21.92 -11.21
CA PHE A 11 32.91 -22.58 -10.34
C PHE A 11 32.51 -21.67 -9.12
N PRO A 12 33.45 -21.07 -8.38
CA PRO A 12 33.08 -20.12 -7.29
C PRO A 12 32.32 -18.88 -7.79
N ILE A 13 32.69 -18.33 -8.94
CA ILE A 13 31.99 -17.18 -9.54
C ILE A 13 30.57 -17.59 -9.94
N ALA A 14 30.41 -18.75 -10.59
CA ALA A 14 29.07 -19.22 -10.96
C ALA A 14 28.16 -19.45 -9.74
N ILE A 15 28.69 -20.01 -8.66
CA ILE A 15 27.94 -20.16 -7.39
C ILE A 15 27.59 -18.81 -6.81
N ALA A 16 28.52 -17.86 -6.77
CA ALA A 16 28.26 -16.53 -6.26
C ALA A 16 27.14 -15.82 -7.04
N ILE A 17 27.17 -15.90 -8.37
CA ILE A 17 26.12 -15.37 -9.24
C ILE A 17 24.78 -16.05 -8.95
N LEU A 18 24.76 -17.39 -8.86
CA LEU A 18 23.54 -18.14 -8.55
C LEU A 18 22.93 -17.69 -7.20
N ILE A 19 23.75 -17.55 -6.17
CA ILE A 19 23.31 -17.09 -4.85
C ILE A 19 22.71 -15.69 -4.94
N VAL A 20 23.36 -14.76 -5.64
CA VAL A 20 22.85 -13.39 -5.82
C VAL A 20 21.51 -13.40 -6.56
N VAL A 21 21.35 -14.20 -7.62
CA VAL A 21 20.10 -14.32 -8.36
C VAL A 21 18.98 -14.88 -7.47
N LEU A 22 19.27 -15.91 -6.70
CA LEU A 22 18.31 -16.50 -5.75
C LEU A 22 17.89 -15.47 -4.69
N ILE A 23 18.85 -14.79 -4.05
CA ILE A 23 18.56 -13.76 -3.05
C ILE A 23 17.68 -12.65 -3.64
N ARG A 24 18.02 -12.13 -4.82
CA ARG A 24 17.22 -11.09 -5.51
C ARG A 24 15.80 -11.55 -5.79
N SER A 25 15.59 -12.78 -6.22
CA SER A 25 14.25 -13.31 -6.51
C SER A 25 13.37 -13.44 -5.26
N PHE A 26 13.97 -13.66 -4.08
CA PHE A 26 13.27 -13.65 -2.80
C PHE A 26 12.95 -12.24 -2.30
N LEU A 27 13.83 -11.27 -2.53
CA LEU A 27 13.68 -9.92 -2.00
C LEU A 27 12.79 -9.03 -2.85
N PHE A 28 12.77 -9.23 -4.18
CA PHE A 28 12.10 -8.35 -5.12
C PHE A 28 11.16 -9.14 -6.02
N THR A 29 10.06 -8.50 -6.39
CA THR A 29 9.13 -9.01 -7.40
C THR A 29 8.60 -7.86 -8.24
N ARG A 30 8.17 -8.16 -9.47
CA ARG A 30 7.54 -7.19 -10.36
C ARG A 30 6.04 -7.42 -10.37
N VAL A 31 5.28 -6.35 -10.28
CA VAL A 31 3.82 -6.37 -10.34
C VAL A 31 3.36 -5.30 -11.31
N LYS A 32 2.33 -5.59 -12.08
CA LYS A 32 1.65 -4.62 -12.94
C LYS A 32 0.58 -3.91 -12.13
N VAL A 33 0.55 -2.58 -12.17
CA VAL A 33 -0.50 -1.76 -11.56
C VAL A 33 -1.77 -1.93 -12.38
N SER A 34 -2.91 -2.08 -11.71
CA SER A 34 -4.22 -2.16 -12.36
C SER A 34 -5.14 -1.08 -11.80
N GLY A 35 -5.72 -0.32 -12.72
CA GLY A 35 -6.65 0.75 -12.44
C GLY A 35 -6.00 2.10 -12.06
N PRO A 36 -6.79 3.18 -12.12
CA PRO A 36 -6.30 4.55 -11.99
C PRO A 36 -6.17 5.03 -10.54
N SER A 37 -6.38 4.17 -9.54
CA SER A 37 -6.52 4.58 -8.12
C SER A 37 -5.28 5.22 -7.49
N MET A 38 -4.12 5.12 -8.14
CA MET A 38 -2.85 5.71 -7.68
C MET A 38 -2.34 6.83 -8.58
N GLU A 39 -3.11 7.22 -9.59
CA GLU A 39 -2.78 8.38 -10.42
C GLU A 39 -2.74 9.68 -9.58
N PRO A 40 -1.90 10.62 -9.96
CA PRO A 40 -0.94 10.60 -11.08
C PRO A 40 0.37 9.87 -10.78
N ASN A 41 0.61 9.41 -9.55
CA ASN A 41 1.91 8.90 -9.10
C ASN A 41 2.26 7.52 -9.66
N LEU A 42 1.27 6.66 -9.89
CA LEU A 42 1.42 5.40 -10.62
C LEU A 42 0.31 5.32 -11.66
N GLN A 43 0.70 5.05 -12.89
CA GLN A 43 -0.24 4.95 -14.00
C GLN A 43 -0.87 3.55 -14.08
N ASP A 44 -2.07 3.48 -14.64
CA ASP A 44 -2.64 2.19 -15.01
C ASP A 44 -1.72 1.43 -15.96
N ASN A 45 -1.62 0.11 -15.78
CA ASN A 45 -0.73 -0.77 -16.55
C ASN A 45 0.78 -0.56 -16.34
N GLU A 46 1.21 0.32 -15.45
CA GLU A 46 2.62 0.51 -15.11
C GLU A 46 3.18 -0.72 -14.39
N ASN A 47 4.46 -1.03 -14.65
CA ASN A 47 5.18 -2.10 -13.97
C ASN A 47 6.02 -1.53 -12.83
N VAL A 48 5.76 -1.98 -11.64
CA VAL A 48 6.48 -1.57 -10.43
C VAL A 48 7.26 -2.72 -9.81
N PHE A 49 8.39 -2.40 -9.19
CA PHE A 49 9.15 -3.35 -8.39
C PHE A 49 8.75 -3.25 -6.93
N LEU A 50 8.63 -4.41 -6.28
CA LEU A 50 8.30 -4.51 -4.87
C LEU A 50 9.48 -5.01 -4.07
N ASN A 51 9.72 -4.39 -2.91
CA ASN A 51 10.55 -4.93 -1.86
C ASN A 51 9.66 -5.73 -0.88
N LYS A 52 9.85 -7.05 -0.81
CA LYS A 52 9.03 -7.97 0.00
C LYS A 52 9.42 -8.02 1.47
N VAL A 53 10.62 -7.58 1.81
CA VAL A 53 11.18 -7.63 3.18
C VAL A 53 11.28 -6.27 3.84
N ALA A 54 10.72 -5.23 3.21
CA ALA A 54 10.75 -3.87 3.73
C ALA A 54 9.94 -3.73 5.03
N SER A 55 10.37 -2.85 5.89
CA SER A 55 9.51 -2.28 6.92
C SER A 55 8.58 -1.24 6.31
N TYR A 56 7.35 -1.15 6.83
CA TYR A 56 6.34 -0.24 6.30
C TYR A 56 6.15 0.96 7.23
N LYS A 57 6.08 2.16 6.64
CA LYS A 57 5.88 3.44 7.32
C LYS A 57 4.82 4.29 6.63
N ARG A 58 4.35 5.33 7.27
CA ARG A 58 3.44 6.31 6.65
C ARG A 58 4.05 6.89 5.37
N GLY A 59 3.23 7.03 4.32
CA GLY A 59 3.63 7.49 3.01
C GLY A 59 4.11 6.38 2.06
N ASP A 60 4.49 5.21 2.55
CA ASP A 60 4.88 4.09 1.68
C ASP A 60 3.71 3.61 0.84
N VAL A 61 3.98 3.29 -0.43
CA VAL A 61 3.02 2.63 -1.32
C VAL A 61 3.22 1.12 -1.21
N ILE A 62 2.14 0.40 -0.95
CA ILE A 62 2.16 -1.06 -0.78
C ILE A 62 1.21 -1.75 -1.76
N VAL A 63 1.55 -3.00 -2.08
CA VAL A 63 0.68 -3.93 -2.78
C VAL A 63 0.21 -4.98 -1.80
N PHE A 64 -1.07 -5.30 -1.81
CA PHE A 64 -1.69 -6.30 -0.93
C PHE A 64 -2.80 -7.08 -1.64
N ASN A 65 -3.17 -8.24 -1.09
CA ASN A 65 -4.22 -9.10 -1.65
C ASN A 65 -5.60 -8.50 -1.35
N ALA A 66 -6.31 -8.08 -2.39
CA ALA A 66 -7.61 -7.39 -2.28
C ALA A 66 -8.72 -8.30 -1.74
N LYS A 67 -8.77 -9.56 -2.18
CA LYS A 67 -9.79 -10.54 -1.79
C LYS A 67 -9.82 -10.82 -0.29
N ASP A 68 -8.70 -10.63 0.39
CA ASP A 68 -8.57 -10.89 1.82
C ASP A 68 -9.03 -9.68 2.66
N GLU A 69 -9.13 -8.50 2.03
CA GLU A 69 -9.39 -7.24 2.72
C GLU A 69 -10.65 -6.52 2.27
N ASP A 70 -11.01 -6.58 1.00
CA ASP A 70 -12.20 -5.91 0.50
C ASP A 70 -13.40 -6.88 0.42
N PRO A 71 -14.43 -6.74 1.27
CA PRO A 71 -15.61 -7.61 1.23
C PRO A 71 -16.45 -7.44 -0.05
N ARG A 72 -16.19 -6.39 -0.84
CA ARG A 72 -16.85 -6.15 -2.12
C ARG A 72 -16.04 -6.68 -3.31
N TYR A 73 -14.88 -7.27 -3.05
CA TYR A 73 -14.10 -7.91 -4.09
C TYR A 73 -14.91 -9.07 -4.73
N GLN A 74 -15.13 -9.02 -6.02
CA GLN A 74 -15.88 -10.04 -6.75
C GLN A 74 -14.98 -10.88 -7.65
N SER A 75 -14.19 -10.23 -8.49
CA SER A 75 -13.25 -10.86 -9.41
C SER A 75 -12.37 -9.81 -10.07
N GLY A 76 -11.26 -10.23 -10.67
CA GLY A 76 -10.31 -9.34 -11.36
C GLY A 76 -8.92 -9.43 -10.77
N ASP A 77 -8.24 -8.30 -10.68
CA ASP A 77 -6.88 -8.26 -10.14
C ASP A 77 -6.90 -8.50 -8.63
N ASP A 78 -6.32 -9.61 -8.18
CA ASP A 78 -6.26 -9.98 -6.76
C ASP A 78 -5.45 -9.00 -5.91
N LYS A 79 -4.77 -8.03 -6.52
CA LYS A 79 -3.85 -7.11 -5.84
C LYS A 79 -4.29 -5.66 -5.98
N TYR A 80 -4.39 -5.00 -4.84
CA TYR A 80 -4.56 -3.56 -4.77
C TYR A 80 -3.24 -2.87 -4.47
N VAL A 81 -3.07 -1.66 -5.03
CA VAL A 81 -1.96 -0.76 -4.75
C VAL A 81 -2.52 0.47 -4.05
N LYS A 82 -2.03 0.78 -2.84
CA LYS A 82 -2.48 1.94 -2.06
C LYS A 82 -1.33 2.52 -1.23
N ARG A 83 -1.50 3.76 -0.80
CA ARG A 83 -0.56 4.45 0.09
C ARG A 83 -0.95 4.26 1.55
N ILE A 84 0.02 3.92 2.40
CA ILE A 84 -0.15 3.89 3.85
C ILE A 84 -0.32 5.33 4.36
N ILE A 85 -1.47 5.60 4.94
CA ILE A 85 -1.77 6.87 5.62
C ILE A 85 -1.44 6.77 7.09
N ALA A 86 -1.81 5.64 7.71
CA ALA A 86 -1.61 5.45 9.14
C ALA A 86 -1.14 4.02 9.45
N ILE A 87 -0.35 3.89 10.52
CA ILE A 87 0.27 2.66 11.02
C ILE A 87 -0.32 2.30 12.40
N PRO A 88 -0.04 1.12 12.98
CA PRO A 88 -0.58 0.71 14.27
C PRO A 88 -0.48 1.78 15.36
N GLY A 89 -1.59 2.03 16.05
CA GLY A 89 -1.72 3.02 17.12
C GLY A 89 -2.12 4.42 16.65
N ASP A 90 -2.11 4.70 15.35
CA ASP A 90 -2.46 6.01 14.83
C ASP A 90 -3.98 6.26 14.86
N THR A 91 -4.35 7.51 15.12
CA THR A 91 -5.67 8.07 14.79
C THR A 91 -5.62 8.73 13.42
N VAL A 92 -6.75 8.74 12.70
CA VAL A 92 -6.92 9.48 11.44
C VAL A 92 -8.20 10.29 11.51
N GLU A 93 -8.10 11.55 11.13
CA GLU A 93 -9.23 12.47 10.99
C GLU A 93 -9.10 13.27 9.70
N TYR A 94 -10.23 13.52 9.07
CA TYR A 94 -10.35 14.49 7.99
C TYR A 94 -11.32 15.57 8.41
N LYS A 95 -10.90 16.83 8.39
CA LYS A 95 -11.71 17.99 8.74
C LYS A 95 -11.13 19.27 8.13
N ALA A 96 -11.98 20.23 7.87
CA ALA A 96 -11.57 21.50 7.26
C ALA A 96 -10.67 21.30 6.02
N SER A 97 -11.07 20.36 5.15
CA SER A 97 -10.37 19.99 3.90
C SER A 97 -8.92 19.53 4.10
N ASN A 98 -8.58 19.02 5.27
CA ASN A 98 -7.24 18.51 5.58
C ASN A 98 -7.30 17.16 6.29
N LEU A 99 -6.30 16.32 5.98
CA LEU A 99 -6.08 15.04 6.64
C LEU A 99 -5.11 15.20 7.81
N TYR A 100 -5.44 14.58 8.93
CA TYR A 100 -4.64 14.60 10.16
C TYR A 100 -4.37 13.16 10.61
N VAL A 101 -3.14 12.92 11.08
CA VAL A 101 -2.75 11.69 11.77
C VAL A 101 -2.19 12.08 13.14
N ASN A 102 -2.74 11.53 14.20
CA ASN A 102 -2.42 11.88 15.58
C ASN A 102 -2.49 13.40 15.85
N GLY A 103 -3.51 14.06 15.30
CA GLY A 103 -3.72 15.49 15.43
C GLY A 103 -2.77 16.37 14.60
N LYS A 104 -1.80 15.78 13.88
CA LYS A 104 -0.86 16.52 13.02
C LYS A 104 -1.33 16.48 11.57
N LYS A 105 -1.35 17.63 10.90
CA LYS A 105 -1.70 17.74 9.48
C LYS A 105 -0.70 16.93 8.63
N VAL A 106 -1.24 16.09 7.76
CA VAL A 106 -0.44 15.29 6.82
C VAL A 106 -0.08 16.13 5.61
N ASN A 107 1.21 16.15 5.24
CA ASN A 107 1.62 16.69 3.96
C ASN A 107 1.14 15.75 2.84
N GLN A 108 0.33 16.26 1.94
CA GLN A 108 -0.22 15.54 0.80
C GLN A 108 0.18 16.21 -0.53
N SER A 109 1.40 16.77 -0.61
CA SER A 109 1.90 17.44 -1.83
C SER A 109 2.03 16.49 -3.03
N PHE A 110 2.00 15.19 -2.80
CA PHE A 110 2.03 14.14 -3.82
C PHE A 110 0.73 14.00 -4.64
N ILE A 111 -0.35 14.68 -4.26
CA ILE A 111 -1.62 14.72 -5.00
C ILE A 111 -2.11 16.15 -5.17
N SER A 112 -2.98 16.37 -6.17
CA SER A 112 -3.55 17.68 -6.48
C SER A 112 -4.40 18.24 -5.32
N LEU A 113 -4.63 19.53 -5.30
CA LEU A 113 -5.52 20.17 -4.33
C LEU A 113 -6.94 19.61 -4.44
N ASN A 114 -7.44 19.37 -5.65
CA ASN A 114 -8.76 18.80 -5.88
C ASN A 114 -8.91 17.43 -5.22
N GLU A 115 -7.92 16.54 -5.39
CA GLU A 115 -7.94 15.21 -4.75
C GLU A 115 -7.83 15.29 -3.22
N ARG A 116 -7.07 16.26 -2.68
CA ARG A 116 -6.96 16.48 -1.23
C ARG A 116 -8.27 16.96 -0.59
N THR A 117 -9.09 17.69 -1.34
CA THR A 117 -10.35 18.32 -0.88
C THR A 117 -11.55 17.57 -1.44
N GLN A 118 -12.10 17.99 -2.58
CA GLN A 118 -13.32 17.45 -3.18
C GLN A 118 -13.25 15.94 -3.39
N GLY A 119 -12.13 15.42 -3.94
CA GLY A 119 -11.95 13.98 -4.14
C GLY A 119 -11.98 13.17 -2.84
N THR A 120 -11.47 13.73 -1.74
CA THR A 120 -11.50 13.07 -0.42
C THR A 120 -12.90 13.18 0.22
N GLU A 121 -13.63 14.27 -0.01
CA GLU A 121 -14.96 14.54 0.56
C GLU A 121 -16.11 13.83 -0.17
N MET A 122 -15.93 13.49 -1.45
CA MET A 122 -16.99 13.08 -2.36
C MET A 122 -17.91 11.97 -1.81
N SER A 123 -17.36 10.99 -1.11
CA SER A 123 -18.14 9.84 -0.61
C SER A 123 -18.33 9.81 0.90
N PHE A 124 -17.59 10.62 1.64
CA PHE A 124 -17.56 10.57 3.11
C PHE A 124 -17.83 11.93 3.77
N GLY A 125 -18.03 12.98 2.97
CA GLY A 125 -18.28 14.34 3.43
C GLY A 125 -17.02 15.06 3.92
N SER A 126 -17.21 16.29 4.38
CA SER A 126 -16.14 17.21 4.78
C SER A 126 -15.53 16.90 6.15
N THR A 127 -16.09 15.94 6.88
CA THR A 127 -15.57 15.53 8.21
C THR A 127 -15.81 14.06 8.45
N TRP A 128 -14.71 13.32 8.72
CA TRP A 128 -14.75 11.92 9.10
C TRP A 128 -13.51 11.54 9.94
N SER A 129 -13.58 10.43 10.62
CA SER A 129 -12.47 9.85 11.40
C SER A 129 -12.50 8.33 11.30
N LEU A 130 -11.45 7.65 11.76
CA LEU A 130 -11.48 6.18 11.87
C LEU A 130 -12.69 5.71 12.69
N LYS A 131 -13.03 6.43 13.77
CA LYS A 131 -14.19 6.12 14.62
C LYS A 131 -15.50 6.18 13.82
N THR A 132 -15.72 7.22 13.02
CA THR A 132 -16.95 7.37 12.23
C THR A 132 -17.01 6.40 11.06
N LEU A 133 -15.90 6.18 10.34
CA LEU A 133 -15.84 5.22 9.26
C LEU A 133 -16.05 3.79 9.76
N SER A 134 -15.42 3.41 10.87
CA SER A 134 -15.49 2.06 11.43
C SER A 134 -16.83 1.75 12.11
N SER A 135 -17.63 2.75 12.46
CA SER A 135 -18.99 2.53 12.98
C SER A 135 -19.98 2.15 11.88
N GLY A 136 -19.65 2.43 10.62
CA GLY A 136 -20.49 2.10 9.46
C GLY A 136 -20.51 0.60 9.12
N THR A 137 -21.47 0.24 8.26
CA THR A 137 -21.64 -1.16 7.80
C THR A 137 -20.72 -1.56 6.66
N LEU A 138 -20.03 -0.59 6.01
CA LEU A 138 -19.13 -0.83 4.91
C LEU A 138 -17.90 -1.67 5.32
N TRP A 139 -17.38 -1.43 6.52
CA TRP A 139 -16.19 -2.12 7.01
C TRP A 139 -16.49 -3.57 7.43
N GLN A 140 -15.52 -4.44 7.28
CA GLN A 140 -15.60 -5.81 7.80
C GLN A 140 -15.85 -5.79 9.31
N LYS A 141 -16.65 -6.74 9.80
CA LYS A 141 -16.98 -6.84 11.24
C LYS A 141 -15.75 -6.82 12.16
N LYS A 142 -14.64 -7.46 11.72
CA LYS A 142 -13.36 -7.52 12.46
C LYS A 142 -12.71 -6.14 12.66
N ASP A 143 -13.06 -5.15 11.83
CA ASP A 143 -12.43 -3.82 11.79
C ASP A 143 -13.35 -2.72 12.34
N ARG A 144 -14.58 -3.05 12.73
CA ARG A 144 -15.54 -2.08 13.24
C ARG A 144 -15.21 -1.57 14.64
N ASN A 145 -15.73 -0.37 14.94
CA ASN A 145 -15.63 0.30 16.24
C ASN A 145 -14.19 0.62 16.69
N ASN A 146 -13.27 0.79 15.75
CA ASN A 146 -11.91 1.20 16.04
C ASN A 146 -11.73 2.71 15.86
N SER A 147 -11.13 3.38 16.84
CA SER A 147 -10.72 4.78 16.75
C SER A 147 -9.24 4.95 16.36
N THR A 148 -8.48 3.87 16.42
CA THR A 148 -7.06 3.80 16.08
C THR A 148 -6.78 2.62 15.17
N VAL A 149 -5.69 2.67 14.43
CA VAL A 149 -5.22 1.54 13.61
C VAL A 149 -4.79 0.39 14.54
N PRO A 150 -5.36 -0.82 14.41
CA PRO A 150 -5.01 -1.95 15.26
C PRO A 150 -3.58 -2.45 15.01
N LYS A 151 -3.02 -3.19 15.99
CA LYS A 151 -1.71 -3.83 15.85
C LYS A 151 -1.69 -4.77 14.63
N GLY A 152 -0.64 -4.66 13.83
CA GLY A 152 -0.46 -5.50 12.64
C GLY A 152 -1.31 -5.08 11.43
N LYS A 153 -1.94 -3.91 11.46
CA LYS A 153 -2.78 -3.40 10.37
C LYS A 153 -2.31 -2.02 9.89
N TYR A 154 -2.78 -1.62 8.73
CA TYR A 154 -2.52 -0.31 8.12
C TYR A 154 -3.82 0.30 7.62
N PHE A 155 -3.96 1.62 7.76
CA PHE A 155 -5.00 2.37 7.07
C PHE A 155 -4.41 2.95 5.79
N VAL A 156 -5.02 2.65 4.67
CA VAL A 156 -4.49 2.97 3.34
C VAL A 156 -5.49 3.79 2.53
N MET A 157 -4.97 4.67 1.65
CA MET A 157 -5.78 5.41 0.69
C MET A 157 -5.11 5.40 -0.69
N GLY A 158 -5.92 5.47 -1.74
CA GLY A 158 -5.41 5.75 -3.07
C GLY A 158 -5.01 7.21 -3.23
N ASP A 159 -4.11 7.49 -4.15
CA ASP A 159 -3.69 8.86 -4.47
C ASP A 159 -4.77 9.58 -5.28
N HIS A 160 -5.45 8.89 -6.19
CA HIS A 160 -6.65 9.36 -6.88
C HIS A 160 -7.89 9.15 -5.98
N ARG A 161 -8.05 10.03 -5.01
CA ARG A 161 -9.03 9.94 -3.90
C ARG A 161 -10.46 9.75 -4.37
N SER A 162 -10.85 10.44 -5.45
CA SER A 162 -12.20 10.47 -6.00
C SER A 162 -12.67 9.14 -6.58
N VAL A 163 -11.76 8.31 -7.08
CA VAL A 163 -12.09 7.01 -7.70
C VAL A 163 -11.59 5.81 -6.90
N SER A 164 -10.80 6.04 -5.86
CA SER A 164 -10.15 4.95 -5.13
C SER A 164 -11.11 4.19 -4.21
N ASN A 165 -11.23 2.89 -4.43
CA ASN A 165 -11.73 1.96 -3.42
C ASN A 165 -10.58 1.62 -2.47
N ASP A 166 -10.64 2.11 -1.23
CA ASP A 166 -9.55 2.02 -0.26
C ASP A 166 -10.06 1.88 1.19
N GLY A 167 -9.19 2.08 2.16
CA GLY A 167 -9.49 1.90 3.58
C GLY A 167 -10.69 2.68 4.09
N ARG A 168 -11.10 3.75 3.41
CA ARG A 168 -12.33 4.48 3.75
C ARG A 168 -13.57 3.59 3.56
N TYR A 169 -13.51 2.64 2.62
CA TYR A 169 -14.60 1.72 2.29
C TYR A 169 -14.48 0.36 2.96
N PHE A 170 -13.31 -0.28 2.94
CA PHE A 170 -13.16 -1.68 3.40
C PHE A 170 -12.49 -1.83 4.77
N GLY A 171 -11.91 -0.76 5.32
CA GLY A 171 -11.25 -0.77 6.62
C GLY A 171 -9.73 -0.87 6.53
N PHE A 172 -9.14 -1.71 7.39
CA PHE A 172 -7.71 -1.85 7.50
C PHE A 172 -7.17 -3.00 6.63
N VAL A 173 -5.91 -2.89 6.27
CA VAL A 173 -5.13 -3.94 5.59
C VAL A 173 -4.27 -4.67 6.62
N ASP A 174 -4.44 -5.98 6.73
CA ASP A 174 -3.57 -6.82 7.57
C ASP A 174 -2.16 -6.89 6.99
N LYS A 175 -1.14 -6.72 7.84
CA LYS A 175 0.27 -6.80 7.43
C LYS A 175 0.61 -8.12 6.71
N LYS A 176 0.00 -9.23 7.12
CA LYS A 176 0.23 -10.57 6.53
C LYS A 176 -0.26 -10.68 5.07
N HIS A 177 -1.19 -9.81 4.65
CA HIS A 177 -1.71 -9.77 3.28
C HIS A 177 -0.93 -8.80 2.39
N VAL A 178 0.02 -8.04 2.95
CA VAL A 178 0.90 -7.17 2.18
C VAL A 178 1.93 -7.99 1.43
N VAL A 179 1.94 -7.86 0.11
CA VAL A 179 2.88 -8.54 -0.80
C VAL A 179 4.26 -7.87 -0.77
N GLY A 180 4.28 -6.54 -0.69
CA GLY A 180 5.53 -5.77 -0.62
C GLY A 180 5.31 -4.27 -0.75
N LYS A 181 6.40 -3.53 -0.50
CA LYS A 181 6.48 -2.08 -0.68
C LYS A 181 6.93 -1.77 -2.10
N VAL A 182 6.22 -0.87 -2.76
CA VAL A 182 6.60 -0.36 -4.09
C VAL A 182 7.89 0.46 -3.96
N ILE A 183 8.84 0.14 -4.82
CA ILE A 183 10.06 0.93 -5.00
C ILE A 183 9.72 1.97 -6.04
N VAL A 184 9.37 3.17 -5.58
CA VAL A 184 9.06 4.31 -6.46
C VAL A 184 10.25 5.25 -6.48
N PRO A 185 10.67 5.71 -7.65
CA PRO A 185 11.59 6.82 -7.78
C PRO A 185 10.81 8.14 -7.63
N PHE A 186 10.54 8.56 -6.38
CA PHE A 186 10.04 9.92 -6.08
C PHE A 186 11.03 10.65 -5.21
#